data_c275b0a9f5a787717423e8d42be98a2c
#
_entry.id   c275b0a9f5a787717423e8d42be98a2c
#
_cell.length_a   1.000
_cell.length_b   1.000
_cell.length_c   1.000
_cell.angle_alpha   90.00
_cell.angle_beta   90.00
_cell.angle_gamma   90.00
#
_symmetry.space_group_name_H-M   'P 1'
#
loop_
_entity.id
_entity.type
_entity.pdbx_description
1 polymer ?
#
loop_
_entity_poly.entity_id
_entity_poly.type
_entity_poly.pdbx_seq_one_letter_code
_entity_poly.pdbx_strand_id
1 'polypeptide(L)'
;MNKITNASRFLFEELVSRIQERSNAVGIAVAIVDRNGKTQYEKFFGYRDQERKLPIDEDTIFGLASVTKSFVALSIMQLVEAGKVDLDDPVSKYIPEFTNRNQKPIKVWHFLCHTAGFYPMHRTIINEIAQKAGLDENETGDFAFCEKIALEGTKAVAELLDAQTKENGGLIGDPGNYMSYCNDGFGLLSEIVRRVGGENSFAEYVKKHILEPLHMERSSGEYVRPAADANAAVLYKMQKGVMTSGRDYHDNAFSLGGAGSLKSTLADMKKYICMYLNYGKGIDGTRILSQEGVRTMCRPRIDYRPDSHYCFGLAQKKLDDLTVMEHGGSLPGVSSNLSWSYDAGVGVMVLCNTSGVPVSTIADA
;
A
#
# COMPACT_ATOMS: atom_id res chain seq x y z
N MET A 1 -6.52 28.88 -3.47
CA MET A 1 -7.25 27.79 -2.79
C MET A 1 -8.41 28.39 -2.03
N ASN A 2 -9.65 27.99 -2.31
CA ASN A 2 -10.80 28.43 -1.52
C ASN A 2 -10.67 27.85 -0.10
N LYS A 3 -10.89 28.69 0.91
CA LYS A 3 -10.88 28.23 2.32
C LYS A 3 -12.03 27.24 2.52
N ILE A 4 -11.76 26.12 3.21
CA ILE A 4 -12.82 25.21 3.67
C ILE A 4 -13.79 26.02 4.53
N THR A 5 -15.02 26.16 4.08
CA THR A 5 -16.05 26.90 4.80
C THR A 5 -16.64 26.08 5.94
N ASN A 6 -17.26 26.72 6.92
CA ASN A 6 -17.96 25.99 7.98
C ASN A 6 -19.10 25.14 7.42
N ALA A 7 -19.77 25.57 6.36
CA ALA A 7 -20.83 24.83 5.71
C ALA A 7 -20.28 23.56 5.01
N SER A 8 -19.20 23.68 4.22
CA SER A 8 -18.59 22.51 3.56
C SER A 8 -18.02 21.54 4.58
N ARG A 9 -17.41 22.03 5.67
CA ARG A 9 -16.94 21.18 6.78
C ARG A 9 -18.09 20.41 7.41
N PHE A 10 -19.20 21.07 7.71
CA PHE A 10 -20.37 20.42 8.28
C PHE A 10 -20.93 19.31 7.38
N LEU A 11 -21.11 19.60 6.09
CA LEU A 11 -21.61 18.62 5.11
C LEU A 11 -20.66 17.41 4.96
N PHE A 12 -19.36 17.66 4.95
CA PHE A 12 -18.35 16.60 4.91
C PHE A 12 -18.40 15.72 6.17
N GLU A 13 -18.47 16.33 7.36
CA GLU A 13 -18.54 15.59 8.62
C GLU A 13 -19.83 14.76 8.74
N GLU A 14 -20.94 15.29 8.25
CA GLU A 14 -22.21 14.55 8.12
C GLU A 14 -22.06 13.33 7.18
N LEU A 15 -21.39 13.50 6.04
CA LEU A 15 -21.12 12.40 5.11
C LEU A 15 -20.28 11.31 5.78
N VAL A 16 -19.18 11.69 6.45
CA VAL A 16 -18.31 10.72 7.14
C VAL A 16 -19.08 10.00 8.24
N SER A 17 -19.88 10.71 9.02
CA SER A 17 -20.72 10.11 10.08
C SER A 17 -21.72 9.11 9.53
N ARG A 18 -22.37 9.41 8.40
CA ARG A 18 -23.29 8.48 7.72
C ARG A 18 -22.56 7.23 7.16
N ILE A 19 -21.37 7.42 6.61
CA ILE A 19 -20.54 6.30 6.15
C ILE A 19 -20.14 5.43 7.34
N GLN A 20 -19.69 6.04 8.45
CA GLN A 20 -19.31 5.35 9.68
C GLN A 20 -20.49 4.49 10.21
N GLU A 21 -21.66 5.06 10.31
CA GLU A 21 -22.86 4.37 10.78
C GLU A 21 -23.25 3.20 9.85
N ARG A 22 -23.35 3.45 8.54
CA ARG A 22 -23.78 2.44 7.55
C ARG A 22 -22.81 1.28 7.39
N SER A 23 -21.52 1.54 7.56
CA SER A 23 -20.46 0.52 7.45
C SER A 23 -20.06 -0.10 8.78
N ASN A 24 -20.67 0.32 9.90
CA ASN A 24 -20.26 -0.03 11.26
C ASN A 24 -18.76 0.25 11.50
N ALA A 25 -18.23 1.31 10.93
CA ALA A 25 -16.83 1.66 11.08
C ALA A 25 -16.56 2.15 12.52
N VAL A 26 -15.58 1.53 13.18
CA VAL A 26 -15.26 1.84 14.58
C VAL A 26 -14.46 3.12 14.69
N GLY A 27 -13.47 3.30 13.82
CA GLY A 27 -12.61 4.47 13.86
C GLY A 27 -12.15 4.91 12.48
N ILE A 28 -12.25 6.21 12.21
CA ILE A 28 -11.82 6.84 10.97
C ILE A 28 -10.98 8.08 11.31
N ALA A 29 -9.82 8.21 10.68
CA ALA A 29 -8.96 9.39 10.74
C ALA A 29 -8.86 10.00 9.34
N VAL A 30 -9.05 11.31 9.23
CA VAL A 30 -8.99 12.05 7.96
C VAL A 30 -8.10 13.26 8.10
N ALA A 31 -7.19 13.48 7.13
CA ALA A 31 -6.45 14.71 7.00
C ALA A 31 -6.40 15.20 5.57
N ILE A 32 -6.43 16.53 5.40
CA ILE A 32 -6.11 17.25 4.18
C ILE A 32 -4.88 18.09 4.45
N VAL A 33 -3.85 17.92 3.62
CA VAL A 33 -2.57 18.63 3.77
C VAL A 33 -2.18 19.32 2.47
N ASP A 34 -1.58 20.51 2.54
CA ASP A 34 -1.01 21.17 1.38
C ASP A 34 0.47 20.80 1.17
N ARG A 35 1.04 21.24 0.06
CA ARG A 35 2.45 20.95 -0.30
C ARG A 35 3.48 21.46 0.70
N ASN A 36 3.13 22.42 1.56
CA ASN A 36 4.01 22.99 2.59
C ASN A 36 3.90 22.23 3.93
N GLY A 37 3.13 21.14 3.97
CA GLY A 37 2.89 20.38 5.19
C GLY A 37 1.84 20.97 6.11
N LYS A 38 1.18 22.06 5.68
CA LYS A 38 0.13 22.68 6.50
C LYS A 38 -1.15 21.86 6.42
N THR A 39 -1.61 21.39 7.57
CA THR A 39 -2.91 20.73 7.71
C THR A 39 -4.02 21.72 7.46
N GLN A 40 -4.83 21.47 6.44
CA GLN A 40 -6.00 22.29 6.07
C GLN A 40 -7.26 21.79 6.79
N TYR A 41 -7.32 20.48 7.02
CA TYR A 41 -8.37 19.81 7.76
C TYR A 41 -7.82 18.55 8.43
N GLU A 42 -8.27 18.27 9.64
CA GLU A 42 -7.98 17.03 10.34
C GLU A 42 -9.14 16.71 11.28
N LYS A 43 -9.59 15.48 11.28
CA LYS A 43 -10.60 15.01 12.21
C LYS A 43 -10.53 13.51 12.44
N PHE A 44 -10.88 13.13 13.65
CA PHE A 44 -10.95 11.75 14.11
C PHE A 44 -12.40 11.43 14.49
N PHE A 45 -12.90 10.30 13.99
CA PHE A 45 -14.27 9.83 14.23
C PHE A 45 -14.19 8.46 14.92
N GLY A 46 -14.88 8.31 16.04
CA GLY A 46 -14.92 7.06 16.79
C GLY A 46 -13.63 6.72 17.55
N TYR A 47 -13.23 5.47 17.57
CA TYR A 47 -12.25 4.94 18.49
C TYR A 47 -11.16 4.11 17.80
N ARG A 48 -9.90 4.18 18.32
CA ARG A 48 -8.87 3.21 17.98
C ARG A 48 -9.08 1.87 18.69
N ASP A 49 -9.75 1.90 19.85
CA ASP A 49 -10.16 0.73 20.63
C ASP A 49 -11.56 1.02 21.21
N GLN A 50 -12.59 0.40 20.63
CA GLN A 50 -13.98 0.64 20.99
C GLN A 50 -14.31 0.10 22.37
N GLU A 51 -13.76 -1.06 22.73
CA GLU A 51 -14.04 -1.73 24.00
C GLU A 51 -13.54 -0.89 25.17
N ARG A 52 -12.33 -0.33 25.05
CA ARG A 52 -11.74 0.55 26.05
C ARG A 52 -12.11 2.02 25.88
N LYS A 53 -12.87 2.38 24.84
CA LYS A 53 -13.24 3.75 24.49
C LYS A 53 -12.01 4.67 24.32
N LEU A 54 -10.92 4.13 23.78
CA LEU A 54 -9.71 4.92 23.52
C LEU A 54 -9.88 5.70 22.21
N PRO A 55 -9.74 7.04 22.24
CA PRO A 55 -9.89 7.85 21.04
C PRO A 55 -8.73 7.64 20.04
N ILE A 56 -8.96 8.00 18.79
CA ILE A 56 -7.92 8.15 17.78
C ILE A 56 -7.24 9.49 17.97
N ASP A 57 -5.95 9.54 17.70
CA ASP A 57 -5.15 10.75 17.55
C ASP A 57 -4.29 10.67 16.27
N GLU A 58 -3.53 11.75 15.97
CA GLU A 58 -2.70 11.81 14.78
C GLU A 58 -1.57 10.78 14.75
N ASP A 59 -1.17 10.29 15.92
CA ASP A 59 -0.09 9.31 16.12
C ASP A 59 -0.60 7.86 16.26
N THR A 60 -1.90 7.64 16.15
CA THR A 60 -2.48 6.29 16.15
C THR A 60 -2.01 5.52 14.93
N ILE A 61 -1.43 4.34 15.15
CA ILE A 61 -0.94 3.45 14.09
C ILE A 61 -2.10 2.68 13.47
N PHE A 62 -2.19 2.72 12.14
CA PHE A 62 -3.13 1.95 11.33
C PHE A 62 -2.38 1.10 10.29
N GLY A 63 -3.00 0.01 9.83
CA GLY A 63 -2.56 -0.67 8.63
C GLY A 63 -2.80 0.19 7.38
N LEU A 64 -1.86 0.14 6.43
CA LEU A 64 -1.99 0.83 5.14
C LEU A 64 -2.54 -0.08 4.04
N ALA A 65 -2.48 -1.40 4.24
CA ALA A 65 -2.86 -2.37 3.21
C ALA A 65 -2.20 -2.03 1.86
N SER A 66 -2.94 -2.07 0.76
CA SER A 66 -2.40 -1.88 -0.59
C SER A 66 -1.81 -0.50 -0.88
N VAL A 67 -1.98 0.50 -0.02
CA VAL A 67 -1.19 1.76 -0.11
C VAL A 67 0.32 1.47 -0.03
N THR A 68 0.73 0.34 0.58
CA THR A 68 2.10 -0.18 0.57
C THR A 68 2.70 -0.26 -0.84
N LYS A 69 1.88 -0.53 -1.86
CA LYS A 69 2.34 -0.65 -3.25
C LYS A 69 2.99 0.63 -3.79
N SER A 70 2.55 1.79 -3.31
CA SER A 70 3.20 3.06 -3.66
C SER A 70 4.64 3.15 -3.11
N PHE A 71 4.89 2.58 -1.93
CA PHE A 71 6.24 2.51 -1.34
C PHE A 71 7.12 1.51 -2.10
N VAL A 72 6.57 0.37 -2.53
CA VAL A 72 7.30 -0.58 -3.39
C VAL A 72 7.70 0.07 -4.70
N ALA A 73 6.76 0.75 -5.37
CA ALA A 73 7.03 1.43 -6.63
C ALA A 73 8.07 2.54 -6.45
N LEU A 74 7.99 3.32 -5.37
CA LEU A 74 8.97 4.34 -5.01
C LEU A 74 10.36 3.72 -4.79
N SER A 75 10.45 2.59 -4.07
CA SER A 75 11.70 1.85 -3.85
C SER A 75 12.31 1.32 -5.16
N ILE A 76 11.51 0.73 -6.03
CA ILE A 76 11.96 0.28 -7.36
C ILE A 76 12.48 1.47 -8.16
N MET A 77 11.78 2.60 -8.16
CA MET A 77 12.23 3.79 -8.90
C MET A 77 13.52 4.39 -8.34
N GLN A 78 13.75 4.34 -7.02
CA GLN A 78 15.05 4.70 -6.43
C GLN A 78 16.17 3.78 -6.94
N LEU A 79 15.90 2.49 -7.06
CA LEU A 79 16.87 1.53 -7.61
C LEU A 79 17.10 1.70 -9.12
N VAL A 80 16.07 2.14 -9.86
CA VAL A 80 16.21 2.52 -11.27
C VAL A 80 17.12 3.75 -11.42
N GLU A 81 16.91 4.78 -10.62
CA GLU A 81 17.78 5.97 -10.62
C GLU A 81 19.22 5.65 -10.20
N ALA A 82 19.39 4.66 -9.33
CA ALA A 82 20.72 4.16 -8.93
C ALA A 82 21.37 3.21 -9.97
N GLY A 83 20.70 2.93 -11.09
CA GLY A 83 21.19 2.00 -12.13
C GLY A 83 21.23 0.54 -11.71
N LYS A 84 20.56 0.16 -10.62
CA LYS A 84 20.52 -1.21 -10.09
C LYS A 84 19.38 -2.05 -10.68
N VAL A 85 18.32 -1.41 -11.17
CA VAL A 85 17.15 -2.04 -11.79
C VAL A 85 16.86 -1.32 -13.11
N ASP A 86 16.52 -2.10 -14.15
CA ASP A 86 15.91 -1.59 -15.36
C ASP A 86 14.44 -2.05 -15.41
N LEU A 87 13.53 -1.13 -15.69
CA LEU A 87 12.10 -1.41 -15.78
C LEU A 87 11.78 -2.42 -16.88
N ASP A 88 12.57 -2.44 -17.95
CA ASP A 88 12.42 -3.35 -19.09
C ASP A 88 13.11 -4.70 -18.90
N ASP A 89 13.88 -4.87 -17.84
CA ASP A 89 14.47 -6.16 -17.50
C ASP A 89 13.40 -7.20 -17.17
N PRO A 90 13.62 -8.47 -17.58
CA PRO A 90 12.78 -9.57 -17.11
C PRO A 90 12.94 -9.76 -15.60
N VAL A 91 11.84 -10.01 -14.90
CA VAL A 91 11.85 -10.25 -13.44
C VAL A 91 12.80 -11.40 -13.07
N SER A 92 12.92 -12.42 -13.92
CA SER A 92 13.84 -13.55 -13.72
C SER A 92 15.32 -13.16 -13.65
N LYS A 93 15.70 -11.97 -14.12
CA LYS A 93 17.07 -11.43 -13.94
C LYS A 93 17.40 -11.20 -12.46
N TYR A 94 16.41 -10.76 -11.69
CA TYR A 94 16.55 -10.44 -10.26
C TYR A 94 16.08 -11.57 -9.36
N ILE A 95 15.13 -12.37 -9.86
CA ILE A 95 14.51 -13.50 -9.16
C ILE A 95 14.62 -14.74 -10.07
N PRO A 96 15.76 -15.45 -10.05
CA PRO A 96 15.98 -16.63 -10.91
C PRO A 96 14.98 -17.76 -10.67
N GLU A 97 14.38 -17.82 -9.48
CA GLU A 97 13.33 -18.78 -9.12
C GLU A 97 12.03 -18.55 -9.91
N PHE A 98 11.79 -17.32 -10.38
CA PHE A 98 10.69 -16.98 -11.25
C PHE A 98 11.05 -17.33 -12.71
N THR A 99 10.78 -18.57 -13.10
CA THR A 99 11.24 -19.10 -14.39
C THR A 99 10.47 -18.57 -15.59
N ASN A 100 9.28 -18.02 -15.34
CA ASN A 100 8.39 -17.46 -16.36
C ASN A 100 8.33 -18.34 -17.62
N ARG A 101 7.60 -19.45 -17.57
CA ARG A 101 7.47 -20.43 -18.67
C ARG A 101 6.72 -19.91 -19.90
N ASN A 102 6.42 -18.61 -19.94
CA ASN A 102 5.77 -17.97 -21.08
C ASN A 102 6.79 -17.58 -22.15
N GLN A 103 6.35 -17.58 -23.41
CA GLN A 103 7.19 -17.19 -24.53
C GLN A 103 7.62 -15.72 -24.50
N LYS A 104 6.83 -14.83 -23.84
CA LYS A 104 7.15 -13.40 -23.67
C LYS A 104 7.64 -13.12 -22.26
N PRO A 105 8.77 -12.42 -22.09
CA PRO A 105 9.31 -12.12 -20.78
C PRO A 105 8.38 -11.18 -20.00
N ILE A 106 8.16 -11.50 -18.72
CA ILE A 106 7.48 -10.61 -17.79
C ILE A 106 8.53 -9.65 -17.24
N LYS A 107 8.36 -8.36 -17.54
CA LYS A 107 9.26 -7.29 -17.14
C LYS A 107 8.88 -6.71 -15.77
N VAL A 108 9.82 -6.01 -15.13
CA VAL A 108 9.60 -5.34 -13.84
C VAL A 108 8.38 -4.40 -13.90
N TRP A 109 8.28 -3.58 -14.96
CA TRP A 109 7.16 -2.65 -15.09
C TRP A 109 5.79 -3.33 -15.24
N HIS A 110 5.72 -4.58 -15.75
CA HIS A 110 4.46 -5.31 -15.84
C HIS A 110 3.84 -5.57 -14.46
N PHE A 111 4.67 -5.88 -13.46
CA PHE A 111 4.17 -6.03 -12.09
C PHE A 111 3.82 -4.69 -11.45
N LEU A 112 4.60 -3.62 -11.72
CA LEU A 112 4.33 -2.28 -11.18
C LEU A 112 2.97 -1.72 -11.59
N CYS A 113 2.42 -2.14 -12.74
CA CYS A 113 1.11 -1.71 -13.21
C CYS A 113 0.09 -2.85 -13.38
N HIS A 114 0.35 -4.02 -12.76
CA HIS A 114 -0.56 -5.16 -12.77
C HIS A 114 -0.89 -5.71 -14.16
N THR A 115 0.06 -5.68 -15.08
CA THR A 115 -0.13 -6.15 -16.45
C THR A 115 0.68 -7.40 -16.80
N ALA A 116 1.13 -8.14 -15.78
CA ALA A 116 1.88 -9.39 -15.99
C ALA A 116 1.02 -10.54 -16.57
N GLY A 117 -0.31 -10.41 -16.52
CA GLY A 117 -1.25 -11.34 -17.11
C GLY A 117 -1.63 -12.55 -16.23
N PHE A 118 -1.25 -12.54 -14.95
CA PHE A 118 -1.65 -13.58 -14.02
C PHE A 118 -3.09 -13.41 -13.56
N TYR A 119 -3.78 -14.53 -13.28
CA TYR A 119 -5.04 -14.52 -12.58
C TYR A 119 -4.83 -14.12 -11.12
N PRO A 120 -5.79 -13.42 -10.48
CA PRO A 120 -5.71 -13.11 -9.07
C PRO A 120 -5.63 -14.39 -8.23
N MET A 121 -4.63 -14.52 -7.36
CA MET A 121 -4.54 -15.66 -6.46
C MET A 121 -5.46 -15.50 -5.25
N HIS A 122 -6.02 -16.61 -4.76
CA HIS A 122 -6.80 -16.62 -3.53
C HIS A 122 -5.90 -16.61 -2.31
N ARG A 123 -6.32 -15.87 -1.28
CA ARG A 123 -5.58 -15.70 -0.02
C ARG A 123 -5.28 -17.02 0.73
N THR A 124 -6.15 -18.02 0.60
CA THR A 124 -5.96 -19.36 1.18
C THR A 124 -4.69 -20.04 0.71
N ILE A 125 -4.27 -19.79 -0.53
CA ILE A 125 -3.05 -20.37 -1.09
C ILE A 125 -1.80 -19.80 -0.38
N ILE A 126 -1.81 -18.54 -0.03
CA ILE A 126 -0.71 -17.88 0.70
C ILE A 126 -0.52 -18.51 2.09
N ASN A 127 -1.60 -18.80 2.81
CA ASN A 127 -1.54 -19.48 4.10
C ASN A 127 -1.00 -20.91 3.98
N GLU A 128 -1.37 -21.65 2.92
CA GLU A 128 -0.82 -22.98 2.64
C GLU A 128 0.68 -22.95 2.36
N ILE A 129 1.16 -21.89 1.69
CA ILE A 129 2.59 -21.70 1.44
C ILE A 129 3.34 -21.49 2.75
N ALA A 130 2.83 -20.59 3.60
CA ALA A 130 3.42 -20.31 4.90
C ALA A 130 3.51 -21.59 5.77
N GLN A 131 2.43 -22.36 5.82
CA GLN A 131 2.40 -23.64 6.52
C GLN A 131 3.39 -24.67 5.93
N LYS A 132 3.46 -24.82 4.60
CA LYS A 132 4.42 -25.71 3.93
C LYS A 132 5.87 -25.28 4.16
N ALA A 133 6.13 -24.00 4.27
CA ALA A 133 7.44 -23.45 4.61
C ALA A 133 7.81 -23.60 6.09
N GLY A 134 6.91 -24.18 6.91
CA GLY A 134 7.12 -24.33 8.37
C GLY A 134 7.18 -23.00 9.09
N LEU A 135 6.50 -21.97 8.56
CA LEU A 135 6.40 -20.66 9.16
C LEU A 135 5.22 -20.69 10.15
N ASP A 136 5.54 -20.67 11.43
CA ASP A 136 4.52 -20.54 12.47
C ASP A 136 4.04 -19.09 12.53
N GLU A 137 2.72 -18.88 12.55
CA GLU A 137 2.10 -17.58 12.77
C GLU A 137 2.58 -16.90 14.07
N ASN A 138 3.11 -17.68 15.00
CA ASN A 138 3.59 -17.27 16.32
C ASN A 138 5.13 -17.07 16.39
N GLU A 139 5.90 -17.36 15.35
CA GLU A 139 7.32 -17.03 15.31
C GLU A 139 7.50 -15.52 15.09
N THR A 140 7.44 -14.80 16.19
CA THR A 140 7.39 -13.33 16.29
C THR A 140 8.75 -12.63 16.26
N GLY A 141 9.81 -13.29 15.87
CA GLY A 141 11.09 -12.64 15.59
C GLY A 141 11.01 -11.92 14.22
N ASP A 142 10.70 -10.65 14.21
CA ASP A 142 10.46 -9.87 13.00
C ASP A 142 11.50 -10.08 11.90
N PHE A 143 12.75 -10.19 12.28
CA PHE A 143 13.87 -10.22 11.34
C PHE A 143 14.09 -11.61 10.74
N ALA A 144 14.12 -12.64 11.57
CA ALA A 144 14.27 -14.04 11.14
C ALA A 144 13.06 -14.51 10.34
N PHE A 145 11.87 -14.01 10.70
CA PHE A 145 10.64 -14.28 9.97
C PHE A 145 10.66 -13.64 8.57
N CYS A 146 11.07 -12.37 8.44
CA CYS A 146 11.15 -11.69 7.15
C CYS A 146 12.18 -12.33 6.21
N GLU A 147 13.34 -12.74 6.70
CA GLU A 147 14.36 -13.40 5.89
C GLU A 147 13.93 -14.81 5.43
N LYS A 148 13.38 -15.60 6.34
CA LYS A 148 12.87 -16.94 6.06
C LYS A 148 11.69 -16.90 5.08
N ILE A 149 10.74 -15.96 5.26
CA ILE A 149 9.66 -15.70 4.31
C ILE A 149 10.22 -15.24 2.97
N ALA A 150 11.19 -14.34 2.94
CA ALA A 150 11.75 -13.84 1.71
C ALA A 150 12.39 -14.96 0.87
N LEU A 151 13.06 -15.91 1.50
CA LEU A 151 13.72 -17.02 0.81
C LEU A 151 12.73 -18.09 0.35
N GLU A 152 11.90 -18.59 1.24
CA GLU A 152 10.97 -19.69 0.93
C GLU A 152 9.68 -19.18 0.28
N GLY A 153 9.20 -18.00 0.67
CA GLY A 153 8.03 -17.37 0.09
C GLY A 153 8.23 -16.98 -1.36
N THR A 154 9.43 -16.52 -1.75
CA THR A 154 9.73 -16.19 -3.15
C THR A 154 9.64 -17.41 -4.05
N LYS A 155 10.21 -18.54 -3.64
CA LYS A 155 10.10 -19.80 -4.38
C LYS A 155 8.65 -20.25 -4.52
N ALA A 156 7.92 -20.23 -3.39
CA ALA A 156 6.54 -20.65 -3.35
C ALA A 156 5.64 -19.76 -4.21
N VAL A 157 5.81 -18.44 -4.18
CA VAL A 157 5.08 -17.50 -5.04
C VAL A 157 5.40 -17.72 -6.51
N ALA A 158 6.69 -17.91 -6.87
CA ALA A 158 7.10 -18.17 -8.23
C ALA A 158 6.52 -19.48 -8.76
N GLU A 159 6.60 -20.57 -7.96
CA GLU A 159 6.02 -21.87 -8.30
C GLU A 159 4.51 -21.82 -8.49
N LEU A 160 3.80 -21.06 -7.65
CA LEU A 160 2.35 -20.88 -7.77
C LEU A 160 1.95 -20.12 -9.02
N LEU A 161 2.66 -19.05 -9.35
CA LEU A 161 2.40 -18.28 -10.57
C LEU A 161 2.63 -19.15 -11.82
N ASP A 162 3.70 -19.97 -11.81
CA ASP A 162 3.97 -20.92 -12.87
C ASP A 162 2.90 -22.03 -12.96
N ALA A 163 2.48 -22.59 -11.81
CA ALA A 163 1.45 -23.61 -11.74
C ALA A 163 0.10 -23.08 -12.22
N GLN A 164 -0.30 -21.91 -11.75
CA GLN A 164 -1.53 -21.22 -12.16
C GLN A 164 -1.56 -21.01 -13.68
N THR A 165 -0.45 -20.59 -14.26
CA THR A 165 -0.34 -20.41 -15.71
C THR A 165 -0.56 -21.74 -16.45
N LYS A 166 0.00 -22.83 -15.94
CA LYS A 166 -0.16 -24.16 -16.53
C LYS A 166 -1.59 -24.69 -16.41
N GLU A 167 -2.20 -24.53 -15.25
CA GLU A 167 -3.58 -25.00 -14.97
C GLU A 167 -4.62 -24.25 -15.78
N ASN A 168 -4.44 -22.95 -15.99
CA ASN A 168 -5.37 -22.10 -16.77
C ASN A 168 -5.05 -22.08 -18.27
N GLY A 169 -4.11 -22.87 -18.75
CA GLY A 169 -3.73 -22.93 -20.17
C GLY A 169 -2.99 -21.69 -20.67
N GLY A 170 -2.48 -20.86 -19.77
CA GLY A 170 -1.72 -19.65 -20.08
C GLY A 170 -2.05 -18.47 -19.18
N LEU A 171 -1.52 -17.32 -19.54
CA LEU A 171 -1.88 -16.03 -18.96
C LEU A 171 -3.25 -15.57 -19.49
N ILE A 172 -3.90 -14.61 -18.80
CA ILE A 172 -5.13 -13.94 -19.29
C ILE A 172 -4.87 -13.29 -20.67
N GLY A 173 -3.65 -12.85 -20.91
CA GLY A 173 -3.21 -12.28 -22.18
C GLY A 173 -1.72 -11.96 -22.14
N ASP A 174 -1.20 -11.42 -23.23
CA ASP A 174 0.21 -11.02 -23.30
C ASP A 174 0.56 -9.99 -22.21
N PRO A 175 1.73 -10.13 -21.56
CA PRO A 175 2.21 -9.15 -20.58
C PRO A 175 2.21 -7.73 -21.18
N GLY A 176 1.64 -6.79 -20.45
CA GLY A 176 1.48 -5.39 -20.86
C GLY A 176 0.10 -5.04 -21.43
N ASN A 177 -0.74 -6.01 -21.84
CA ASN A 177 -1.96 -5.72 -22.59
C ASN A 177 -3.23 -5.64 -21.73
N TYR A 178 -3.25 -6.33 -20.59
CA TYR A 178 -4.45 -6.43 -19.75
C TYR A 178 -4.13 -6.18 -18.29
N MET A 179 -5.00 -5.41 -17.64
CA MET A 179 -4.92 -5.16 -16.20
C MET A 179 -5.48 -6.37 -15.44
N SER A 180 -4.65 -6.99 -14.61
CA SER A 180 -5.04 -8.04 -13.66
C SER A 180 -4.33 -7.83 -12.34
N TYR A 181 -5.08 -7.36 -11.33
CA TYR A 181 -4.52 -6.98 -10.04
C TYR A 181 -3.83 -8.16 -9.37
N CYS A 182 -2.51 -8.13 -9.26
CA CYS A 182 -1.67 -9.21 -8.76
C CYS A 182 -0.88 -8.76 -7.51
N ASN A 183 -1.31 -9.20 -6.34
CA ASN A 183 -0.60 -8.92 -5.08
C ASN A 183 0.79 -9.56 -5.06
N ASP A 184 0.90 -10.77 -5.56
CA ASP A 184 2.12 -11.56 -5.56
C ASP A 184 3.21 -10.94 -6.42
N GLY A 185 2.83 -10.27 -7.51
CA GLY A 185 3.74 -9.46 -8.30
C GLY A 185 4.41 -8.35 -7.49
N PHE A 186 3.66 -7.67 -6.62
CA PHE A 186 4.22 -6.67 -5.70
C PHE A 186 5.04 -7.32 -4.58
N GLY A 187 4.70 -8.53 -4.18
CA GLY A 187 5.55 -9.35 -3.33
C GLY A 187 6.93 -9.60 -3.98
N LEU A 188 6.94 -10.05 -5.25
CA LEU A 188 8.19 -10.24 -5.99
C LEU A 188 8.96 -8.93 -6.21
N LEU A 189 8.29 -7.81 -6.45
CA LEU A 189 8.95 -6.49 -6.52
C LEU A 189 9.63 -6.12 -5.21
N SER A 190 9.00 -6.38 -4.06
CA SER A 190 9.63 -6.13 -2.77
C SER A 190 10.83 -7.04 -2.51
N GLU A 191 10.83 -8.25 -3.06
CA GLU A 191 11.98 -9.14 -3.03
C GLU A 191 13.12 -8.64 -3.95
N ILE A 192 12.81 -8.06 -5.12
CA ILE A 192 13.82 -7.36 -5.93
C ILE A 192 14.48 -6.26 -5.09
N VAL A 193 13.67 -5.44 -4.40
CA VAL A 193 14.20 -4.36 -3.52
C VAL A 193 15.15 -4.95 -2.47
N ARG A 194 14.78 -6.05 -1.81
CA ARG A 194 15.65 -6.71 -0.83
C ARG A 194 16.98 -7.18 -1.45
N ARG A 195 16.94 -7.84 -2.61
CA ARG A 195 18.13 -8.46 -3.23
C ARG A 195 19.14 -7.46 -3.76
N VAL A 196 18.68 -6.35 -4.31
CA VAL A 196 19.57 -5.38 -4.96
C VAL A 196 19.65 -4.03 -4.24
N GLY A 197 18.79 -3.82 -3.24
CA GLY A 197 18.73 -2.58 -2.45
C GLY A 197 19.91 -2.38 -1.51
N GLY A 198 20.49 -3.46 -1.01
CA GLY A 198 21.62 -3.42 -0.06
C GLY A 198 21.19 -3.53 1.40
N GLU A 199 19.90 -3.77 1.66
CA GLU A 199 19.35 -3.99 3.00
C GLU A 199 18.87 -5.44 3.17
N ASN A 200 18.75 -5.91 4.42
CA ASN A 200 18.42 -7.31 4.67
C ASN A 200 16.95 -7.65 4.39
N SER A 201 16.07 -6.64 4.41
CA SER A 201 14.65 -6.80 4.15
C SER A 201 14.07 -5.61 3.39
N PHE A 202 12.89 -5.81 2.77
CA PHE A 202 12.11 -4.72 2.20
C PHE A 202 11.70 -3.67 3.26
N ALA A 203 11.32 -4.15 4.46
CA ALA A 203 10.96 -3.26 5.56
C ALA A 203 12.14 -2.37 5.98
N GLU A 204 13.35 -2.93 6.05
CA GLU A 204 14.56 -2.17 6.38
C GLU A 204 14.92 -1.18 5.26
N TYR A 205 14.77 -1.56 3.99
CA TYR A 205 14.97 -0.65 2.86
C TYR A 205 14.03 0.55 2.95
N VAL A 206 12.73 0.31 3.10
CA VAL A 206 11.73 1.38 3.22
C VAL A 206 12.04 2.27 4.42
N LYS A 207 12.39 1.68 5.56
CA LYS A 207 12.78 2.42 6.76
C LYS A 207 13.92 3.40 6.48
N LYS A 208 15.05 2.91 5.94
CA LYS A 208 16.26 3.73 5.75
C LYS A 208 16.14 4.72 4.59
N HIS A 209 15.47 4.35 3.51
CA HIS A 209 15.48 5.13 2.26
C HIS A 209 14.24 5.98 2.05
N ILE A 210 13.17 5.79 2.85
CA ILE A 210 11.92 6.53 2.73
C ILE A 210 11.47 7.09 4.07
N LEU A 211 11.28 6.23 5.10
CA LEU A 211 10.64 6.65 6.35
C LEU A 211 11.54 7.58 7.17
N GLU A 212 12.79 7.20 7.42
CA GLU A 212 13.75 8.03 8.17
C GLU A 212 14.01 9.37 7.46
N PRO A 213 14.30 9.41 6.13
CA PRO A 213 14.48 10.68 5.43
C PRO A 213 13.26 11.58 5.40
N LEU A 214 12.05 11.03 5.54
CA LEU A 214 10.81 11.79 5.65
C LEU A 214 10.37 12.04 7.11
N HIS A 215 11.18 11.64 8.10
CA HIS A 215 10.85 11.71 9.53
C HIS A 215 9.53 11.02 9.89
N MET A 216 9.25 9.87 9.25
CA MET A 216 8.06 9.05 9.50
C MET A 216 8.34 8.02 10.60
N GLU A 217 8.54 8.50 11.83
CA GLU A 217 9.09 7.74 12.94
C GLU A 217 8.17 6.64 13.49
N ARG A 218 6.87 6.78 13.26
CA ARG A 218 5.86 5.81 13.73
C ARG A 218 5.38 4.87 12.63
N SER A 219 5.99 4.93 11.46
CA SER A 219 5.70 4.05 10.33
C SER A 219 6.64 2.85 10.32
N SER A 220 6.16 1.69 9.89
CA SER A 220 6.96 0.46 9.83
C SER A 220 6.39 -0.54 8.84
N GLY A 221 7.28 -1.33 8.22
CA GLY A 221 6.93 -2.57 7.51
C GLY A 221 6.98 -3.81 8.40
N GLU A 222 7.39 -3.68 9.65
CA GLU A 222 7.52 -4.79 10.61
C GLU A 222 6.15 -5.22 11.16
N TYR A 223 6.02 -6.50 11.52
CA TYR A 223 4.75 -7.07 11.98
C TYR A 223 4.50 -6.88 13.48
N VAL A 224 5.52 -7.07 14.30
CA VAL A 224 5.42 -7.12 15.77
C VAL A 224 5.25 -5.73 16.38
N ARG A 225 5.91 -4.73 15.81
CA ARG A 225 5.91 -3.38 16.38
C ARG A 225 4.53 -2.79 16.61
N PRO A 226 3.57 -2.84 15.63
CA PRO A 226 2.24 -2.29 15.85
C PRO A 226 1.44 -3.04 16.91
N ALA A 227 1.58 -4.37 16.97
CA ALA A 227 0.85 -5.18 17.96
C ALA A 227 1.28 -4.85 19.42
N ALA A 228 2.56 -4.47 19.62
CA ALA A 228 3.12 -4.09 20.91
C ALA A 228 2.88 -2.60 21.27
N ASP A 229 2.55 -1.74 20.30
CA ASP A 229 2.36 -0.30 20.54
C ASP A 229 1.01 -0.02 21.20
N ALA A 230 1.01 0.68 22.32
CA ALA A 230 -0.20 1.04 23.06
C ALA A 230 -1.14 1.97 22.26
N ASN A 231 -0.60 2.73 21.28
CA ASN A 231 -1.36 3.61 20.39
C ASN A 231 -1.58 3.01 18.99
N ALA A 232 -1.54 1.69 18.85
CA ALA A 232 -1.98 1.02 17.63
C ALA A 232 -3.49 0.74 17.68
N ALA A 233 -4.18 0.96 16.56
CA ALA A 233 -5.59 0.69 16.44
C ALA A 233 -5.90 -0.80 16.55
N VAL A 234 -6.97 -1.15 17.26
CA VAL A 234 -7.56 -2.49 17.21
C VAL A 234 -8.24 -2.66 15.86
N LEU A 235 -8.03 -3.80 15.22
CA LEU A 235 -8.58 -4.12 13.90
C LEU A 235 -9.96 -4.76 14.05
N TYR A 236 -10.96 -4.26 13.32
CA TYR A 236 -12.34 -4.72 13.35
C TYR A 236 -12.76 -5.31 12.01
N LYS A 237 -13.28 -6.54 12.01
CA LYS A 237 -13.70 -7.23 10.79
C LYS A 237 -15.03 -7.96 11.00
N MET A 238 -15.89 -7.96 9.98
CA MET A 238 -17.12 -8.76 9.99
C MET A 238 -16.79 -10.19 9.59
N GLN A 239 -17.10 -11.14 10.47
CA GLN A 239 -16.98 -12.57 10.21
C GLN A 239 -18.33 -13.24 10.44
N LYS A 240 -18.92 -13.80 9.38
CA LYS A 240 -20.24 -14.46 9.45
C LYS A 240 -21.33 -13.60 10.13
N GLY A 241 -21.32 -12.31 9.84
CA GLY A 241 -22.30 -11.36 10.40
C GLY A 241 -22.00 -10.86 11.82
N VAL A 242 -20.88 -11.25 12.42
CA VAL A 242 -20.46 -10.80 13.75
C VAL A 242 -19.19 -9.95 13.62
N MET A 243 -19.16 -8.82 14.32
CA MET A 243 -17.96 -7.99 14.42
C MET A 243 -16.96 -8.70 15.34
N THR A 244 -15.78 -8.97 14.82
CA THR A 244 -14.63 -9.48 15.59
C THR A 244 -13.55 -8.45 15.65
N SER A 245 -12.76 -8.46 16.73
CA SER A 245 -11.67 -7.52 16.95
C SER A 245 -10.37 -8.24 17.27
N GLY A 246 -9.23 -7.60 16.98
CA GLY A 246 -7.93 -8.15 17.29
C GLY A 246 -6.81 -7.15 16.96
N ARG A 247 -5.60 -7.49 17.41
CA ARG A 247 -4.38 -6.73 17.11
C ARG A 247 -3.43 -7.49 16.20
N ASP A 248 -3.96 -8.47 15.50
CA ASP A 248 -3.18 -9.26 14.57
C ASP A 248 -3.00 -8.51 13.25
N TYR A 249 -1.89 -7.82 13.15
CA TYR A 249 -1.46 -7.15 11.92
C TYR A 249 -0.78 -8.10 10.93
N HIS A 250 -0.57 -9.38 11.29
CA HIS A 250 0.03 -10.40 10.43
C HIS A 250 -0.88 -10.81 9.27
N ASP A 251 -2.19 -10.73 9.47
CA ASP A 251 -3.20 -11.06 8.46
C ASP A 251 -2.98 -10.32 7.13
N ASN A 252 -2.02 -9.44 7.10
CA ASN A 252 -1.94 -8.42 6.10
C ASN A 252 -0.78 -8.54 5.12
N ALA A 253 0.12 -9.52 5.26
CA ALA A 253 1.29 -9.41 4.45
C ALA A 253 2.09 -10.68 4.24
N PHE A 254 1.42 -11.76 4.28
CA PHE A 254 2.07 -13.06 4.39
C PHE A 254 3.08 -13.37 3.30
N SER A 255 3.05 -12.88 2.13
CA SER A 255 4.09 -13.14 1.16
C SER A 255 4.86 -11.87 0.86
N LEU A 256 6.09 -11.79 1.35
CA LEU A 256 7.08 -10.82 0.89
C LEU A 256 6.80 -9.33 1.19
N GLY A 257 5.76 -9.02 1.94
CA GLY A 257 5.47 -7.68 2.45
C GLY A 257 5.01 -6.63 1.45
N GLY A 258 5.44 -6.67 0.21
CA GLY A 258 5.19 -5.62 -0.80
C GLY A 258 3.73 -5.38 -1.17
N ALA A 259 2.86 -6.33 -0.90
CA ALA A 259 1.45 -6.21 -1.23
C ALA A 259 0.66 -5.33 -0.24
N GLY A 260 1.06 -5.28 1.04
CA GLY A 260 0.22 -4.65 2.06
C GLY A 260 0.79 -4.54 3.48
N SER A 261 2.10 -4.73 3.70
CA SER A 261 2.66 -4.85 5.05
C SER A 261 2.81 -3.55 5.83
N LEU A 262 2.80 -2.39 5.20
CA LEU A 262 3.11 -1.15 5.89
C LEU A 262 2.00 -0.71 6.84
N LYS A 263 2.43 -0.13 7.95
CA LYS A 263 1.61 0.53 8.95
C LYS A 263 2.15 1.94 9.14
N SER A 264 1.25 2.88 9.40
CA SER A 264 1.61 4.28 9.56
C SER A 264 0.59 5.02 10.41
N THR A 265 0.84 6.28 10.65
CA THR A 265 -0.04 7.21 11.34
C THR A 265 -0.51 8.31 10.39
N LEU A 266 -1.54 9.06 10.79
CA LEU A 266 -2.00 10.19 10.01
C LEU A 266 -0.91 11.27 9.91
N ALA A 267 -0.18 11.52 11.01
CA ALA A 267 0.94 12.47 11.06
C ALA A 267 2.05 12.14 10.07
N ASP A 268 2.44 10.87 9.99
CA ASP A 268 3.50 10.42 9.07
C ASP A 268 3.03 10.43 7.61
N MET A 269 1.79 10.00 7.35
CA MET A 269 1.25 9.99 5.98
C MET A 269 1.07 11.39 5.40
N LYS A 270 0.85 12.42 6.22
CA LYS A 270 0.90 13.83 5.78
C LYS A 270 2.27 14.18 5.16
N LYS A 271 3.37 13.71 5.76
CA LYS A 271 4.74 13.91 5.24
C LYS A 271 4.96 13.19 3.91
N TYR A 272 4.45 11.95 3.81
CA TYR A 272 4.52 11.15 2.58
C TYR A 272 3.75 11.79 1.41
N ILE A 273 2.56 12.33 1.68
CA ILE A 273 1.77 13.09 0.70
C ILE A 273 2.52 14.34 0.24
N CYS A 274 3.10 15.09 1.18
CA CYS A 274 3.88 16.28 0.85
C CYS A 274 5.05 15.96 -0.07
N MET A 275 5.72 14.82 0.11
CA MET A 275 6.79 14.37 -0.77
C MET A 275 6.28 14.24 -2.22
N TYR A 276 5.12 13.64 -2.45
CA TYR A 276 4.53 13.58 -3.80
C TYR A 276 4.14 14.94 -4.34
N LEU A 277 3.44 15.77 -3.55
CA LEU A 277 3.03 17.13 -3.95
C LEU A 277 4.24 18.02 -4.31
N ASN A 278 5.42 17.73 -3.76
CA ASN A 278 6.69 18.40 -4.04
C ASN A 278 7.58 17.62 -5.01
N TYR A 279 6.98 16.72 -5.81
CA TYR A 279 7.69 15.97 -6.84
C TYR A 279 8.95 15.28 -6.32
N GLY A 280 8.81 14.51 -5.23
CA GLY A 280 9.85 13.69 -4.65
C GLY A 280 10.74 14.38 -3.63
N LYS A 281 10.34 15.57 -3.11
CA LYS A 281 11.03 16.24 -2.01
C LYS A 281 10.19 16.24 -0.74
N GLY A 282 10.80 15.87 0.38
CA GLY A 282 10.25 16.12 1.71
C GLY A 282 10.05 17.61 1.99
N ILE A 283 9.35 17.91 3.09
CA ILE A 283 9.07 19.29 3.52
C ILE A 283 10.37 20.06 3.83
N ASP A 284 11.37 19.37 4.36
CA ASP A 284 12.70 19.91 4.67
C ASP A 284 13.62 20.05 3.44
N GLY A 285 13.13 19.63 2.26
CA GLY A 285 13.88 19.65 1.01
C GLY A 285 14.66 18.36 0.71
N THR A 286 14.65 17.37 1.60
CA THR A 286 15.27 16.06 1.40
C THR A 286 14.72 15.38 0.16
N ARG A 287 15.59 14.94 -0.73
CA ARG A 287 15.22 14.29 -2.01
C ARG A 287 15.05 12.78 -1.79
N ILE A 288 13.85 12.29 -2.03
CA ILE A 288 13.51 10.86 -1.95
C ILE A 288 13.58 10.21 -3.34
N LEU A 289 13.12 10.92 -4.36
CA LEU A 289 13.15 10.51 -5.76
C LEU A 289 13.26 11.76 -6.64
N SER A 290 13.81 11.64 -7.85
CA SER A 290 13.83 12.76 -8.78
C SER A 290 12.43 13.17 -9.20
N GLN A 291 12.26 14.39 -9.68
CA GLN A 291 10.99 14.86 -10.25
C GLN A 291 10.57 14.00 -11.45
N GLU A 292 11.53 13.58 -12.28
CA GLU A 292 11.24 12.70 -13.42
C GLU A 292 10.83 11.30 -12.97
N GLY A 293 11.45 10.77 -11.92
CA GLY A 293 11.05 9.50 -11.31
C GLY A 293 9.60 9.53 -10.82
N VAL A 294 9.21 10.60 -10.11
CA VAL A 294 7.80 10.77 -9.67
C VAL A 294 6.85 10.89 -10.88
N ARG A 295 7.21 11.67 -11.90
CA ARG A 295 6.40 11.77 -13.12
C ARG A 295 6.25 10.42 -13.83
N THR A 296 7.33 9.64 -13.88
CA THR A 296 7.32 8.29 -14.45
C THR A 296 6.39 7.35 -13.66
N MET A 297 6.42 7.43 -12.31
CA MET A 297 5.48 6.68 -11.47
C MET A 297 4.02 7.04 -11.74
N CYS A 298 3.73 8.33 -11.89
CA CYS A 298 2.36 8.85 -12.02
C CYS A 298 1.81 8.79 -13.47
N ARG A 299 2.62 8.36 -14.45
CA ARG A 299 2.18 8.28 -15.85
C ARG A 299 1.16 7.15 -16.03
N PRO A 300 -0.02 7.41 -16.63
CA PRO A 300 -0.99 6.38 -17.02
C PRO A 300 -0.37 5.28 -17.87
N ARG A 301 -0.67 4.01 -17.56
CA ARG A 301 -0.11 2.84 -18.26
C ARG A 301 -1.18 1.93 -18.83
N ILE A 302 -2.25 1.70 -18.08
CA ILE A 302 -3.30 0.77 -18.46
C ILE A 302 -4.64 1.25 -17.90
N ASP A 303 -5.72 1.06 -18.64
CA ASP A 303 -7.06 1.34 -18.17
C ASP A 303 -7.40 0.46 -16.97
N TYR A 304 -7.93 1.07 -15.91
CA TYR A 304 -8.20 0.42 -14.65
C TYR A 304 -9.70 0.35 -14.32
N ARG A 305 -10.36 1.48 -14.39
CA ARG A 305 -11.80 1.67 -14.18
C ARG A 305 -12.27 2.76 -15.14
N PRO A 306 -13.59 2.96 -15.32
CA PRO A 306 -14.06 4.13 -16.05
C PRO A 306 -13.36 5.41 -15.55
N ASP A 307 -12.83 6.20 -16.47
CA ASP A 307 -12.10 7.46 -16.21
C ASP A 307 -10.88 7.33 -15.28
N SER A 308 -10.31 6.14 -15.19
CA SER A 308 -9.15 5.85 -14.33
C SER A 308 -8.14 4.95 -15.03
N HIS A 309 -6.85 5.22 -14.78
CA HIS A 309 -5.72 4.45 -15.28
C HIS A 309 -4.86 3.97 -14.12
N TYR A 310 -4.27 2.80 -14.26
CA TYR A 310 -3.23 2.37 -13.32
C TYR A 310 -1.86 2.82 -13.81
N CYS A 311 -1.04 3.28 -12.88
CA CYS A 311 0.31 3.75 -13.04
C CYS A 311 1.28 2.78 -12.34
N PHE A 312 2.44 3.22 -11.86
CA PHE A 312 3.31 2.37 -11.06
C PHE A 312 2.94 2.43 -9.57
N GLY A 313 2.25 1.40 -9.09
CA GLY A 313 1.79 1.29 -7.70
C GLY A 313 0.78 2.36 -7.26
N LEU A 314 0.19 3.06 -8.21
CA LEU A 314 -0.76 4.16 -8.04
C LEU A 314 -1.82 4.08 -9.13
N ALA A 315 -2.98 4.69 -8.89
CA ALA A 315 -3.98 4.95 -9.92
C ALA A 315 -4.11 6.47 -10.14
N GLN A 316 -4.47 6.83 -11.36
CA GLN A 316 -4.85 8.19 -11.74
C GLN A 316 -6.31 8.19 -12.16
N LYS A 317 -7.09 9.10 -11.64
CA LYS A 317 -8.51 9.26 -12.04
C LYS A 317 -8.86 10.73 -12.28
N LYS A 318 -9.98 10.94 -12.96
CA LYS A 318 -10.65 12.25 -13.03
C LYS A 318 -11.67 12.34 -11.90
N LEU A 319 -11.66 13.46 -11.22
CA LEU A 319 -12.67 13.86 -10.24
C LEU A 319 -13.08 15.30 -10.60
N ASP A 320 -14.23 15.46 -11.24
CA ASP A 320 -14.61 16.70 -11.93
C ASP A 320 -13.47 17.19 -12.84
N ASP A 321 -13.01 18.43 -12.69
CA ASP A 321 -11.92 19.01 -13.47
C ASP A 321 -10.51 18.65 -12.94
N LEU A 322 -10.42 17.93 -11.80
CA LEU A 322 -9.15 17.60 -11.19
C LEU A 322 -8.59 16.27 -11.68
N THR A 323 -7.28 16.21 -11.81
CA THR A 323 -6.55 14.94 -11.91
C THR A 323 -6.10 14.53 -10.53
N VAL A 324 -6.57 13.37 -10.07
CA VAL A 324 -6.27 12.82 -8.75
C VAL A 324 -5.41 11.58 -8.89
N MET A 325 -4.29 11.55 -8.19
CA MET A 325 -3.50 10.34 -7.97
C MET A 325 -3.99 9.67 -6.70
N GLU A 326 -4.13 8.35 -6.71
CA GLU A 326 -4.60 7.63 -5.51
C GLU A 326 -4.06 6.20 -5.41
N HIS A 327 -4.16 5.64 -4.21
CA HIS A 327 -4.22 4.21 -4.00
C HIS A 327 -5.07 3.89 -2.76
N GLY A 328 -6.07 3.01 -2.94
CA GLY A 328 -6.85 2.47 -1.85
C GLY A 328 -6.19 1.27 -1.20
N GLY A 329 -6.49 1.02 0.06
CA GLY A 329 -6.06 -0.16 0.80
C GLY A 329 -7.22 -0.87 1.48
N SER A 330 -7.28 -2.20 1.35
CA SER A 330 -8.29 -3.02 2.01
C SER A 330 -7.69 -4.35 2.43
N LEU A 331 -7.76 -4.63 3.72
CA LEU A 331 -7.37 -5.88 4.34
C LEU A 331 -8.30 -6.15 5.53
N PRO A 332 -8.30 -7.34 6.14
CA PRO A 332 -9.08 -7.58 7.36
C PRO A 332 -8.76 -6.56 8.46
N GLY A 333 -9.78 -5.83 8.89
CA GLY A 333 -9.62 -4.76 9.88
C GLY A 333 -8.99 -3.47 9.38
N VAL A 334 -8.79 -3.31 8.06
CA VAL A 334 -8.14 -2.13 7.49
C VAL A 334 -8.91 -1.64 6.27
N SER A 335 -9.18 -0.34 6.24
CA SER A 335 -9.54 0.40 5.03
C SER A 335 -8.75 1.70 5.01
N SER A 336 -8.05 2.00 3.92
CA SER A 336 -7.23 3.19 3.78
C SER A 336 -7.35 3.80 2.38
N ASN A 337 -7.13 5.10 2.26
CA ASN A 337 -7.00 5.78 0.98
C ASN A 337 -5.95 6.88 1.08
N LEU A 338 -4.99 6.84 0.17
CA LEU A 338 -4.01 7.88 -0.10
C LEU A 338 -4.41 8.54 -1.41
N SER A 339 -4.56 9.87 -1.43
CA SER A 339 -4.81 10.60 -2.67
C SER A 339 -4.21 12.00 -2.66
N TRP A 340 -3.93 12.54 -3.84
CA TRP A 340 -3.50 13.93 -4.00
C TRP A 340 -3.80 14.44 -5.41
N SER A 341 -3.90 15.77 -5.53
CA SER A 341 -4.01 16.47 -6.81
C SER A 341 -2.96 17.56 -6.90
N TYR A 342 -2.19 17.54 -7.98
CA TYR A 342 -1.25 18.62 -8.29
C TYR A 342 -1.99 19.91 -8.65
N ASP A 343 -3.15 19.80 -9.31
CA ASP A 343 -3.99 20.91 -9.71
C ASP A 343 -4.56 21.65 -8.49
N ALA A 344 -5.05 20.91 -7.52
CA ALA A 344 -5.54 21.46 -6.25
C ALA A 344 -4.41 21.83 -5.27
N GLY A 345 -3.22 21.24 -5.41
CA GLY A 345 -2.08 21.44 -4.52
C GLY A 345 -2.28 20.90 -3.11
N VAL A 346 -3.17 19.92 -2.97
CA VAL A 346 -3.49 19.24 -1.69
C VAL A 346 -3.48 17.73 -1.85
N GLY A 347 -3.34 17.05 -0.73
CA GLY A 347 -3.56 15.61 -0.67
C GLY A 347 -4.38 15.25 0.56
N VAL A 348 -4.98 14.07 0.47
CA VAL A 348 -5.92 13.53 1.46
C VAL A 348 -5.43 12.17 1.91
N MET A 349 -5.47 11.92 3.21
CA MET A 349 -5.31 10.60 3.80
C MET A 349 -6.54 10.22 4.60
N VAL A 350 -7.06 9.02 4.36
CA VAL A 350 -8.11 8.42 5.16
C VAL A 350 -7.61 7.08 5.68
N LEU A 351 -7.64 6.91 7.00
CA LEU A 351 -7.27 5.68 7.70
C LEU A 351 -8.47 5.17 8.49
N CYS A 352 -8.72 3.88 8.44
CA CYS A 352 -9.82 3.26 9.16
C CYS A 352 -9.41 1.87 9.67
N ASN A 353 -9.79 1.56 10.89
CA ASN A 353 -9.53 0.27 11.55
C ASN A 353 -10.67 -0.75 11.40
N THR A 354 -11.48 -0.60 10.37
CA THR A 354 -12.58 -1.51 10.06
C THR A 354 -12.54 -1.93 8.59
N SER A 355 -12.82 -3.21 8.32
CA SER A 355 -12.85 -3.77 6.96
C SER A 355 -14.00 -3.22 6.13
N GLY A 356 -13.77 -3.01 4.83
CA GLY A 356 -14.84 -2.78 3.84
C GLY A 356 -15.51 -1.40 3.93
N VAL A 357 -14.90 -0.46 4.63
CA VAL A 357 -15.40 0.92 4.69
C VAL A 357 -15.05 1.65 3.38
N PRO A 358 -16.00 2.36 2.74
CA PRO A 358 -15.77 3.05 1.47
C PRO A 358 -14.98 4.36 1.67
N VAL A 359 -13.74 4.24 2.15
CA VAL A 359 -12.87 5.38 2.48
C VAL A 359 -12.46 6.21 1.25
N SER A 360 -12.51 5.66 0.04
CA SER A 360 -12.32 6.42 -1.20
C SER A 360 -13.41 7.46 -1.40
N THR A 361 -14.68 7.13 -1.05
CA THR A 361 -15.79 8.10 -1.11
C THR A 361 -15.57 9.28 -0.13
N ILE A 362 -14.93 9.01 1.02
CA ILE A 362 -14.55 10.08 1.97
C ILE A 362 -13.43 10.94 1.39
N ALA A 363 -12.46 10.33 0.71
CA ALA A 363 -11.34 11.05 0.11
C ALA A 363 -11.74 11.90 -1.10
N ASP A 364 -12.80 11.50 -1.81
CA ASP A 364 -13.32 12.19 -3.01
C ASP A 364 -14.27 13.34 -2.70
N ALA A 365 -14.80 13.42 -1.48
CA ALA A 365 -15.74 14.43 -1.05
C ALA A 365 -15.08 15.72 -0.54
#